data_25c680e5103ff1b245a905274136b189
#
_entry.id   25c680e5103ff1b245a905274136b189
#
_cell.length_a   1.000
_cell.length_b   1.000
_cell.length_c   1.000
_cell.angle_alpha   90.00
_cell.angle_beta   90.00
_cell.angle_gamma   90.00
#
_symmetry.space_group_name_H-M   'P 1'
#
loop_
_entity.id
_entity.type
_entity.pdbx_description
1 polymer ?
#
loop_
_entity_poly.entity_id
_entity_poly.type
_entity_poly.pdbx_seq_one_letter_code
_entity_poly.pdbx_strand_id
1 'polypeptide(L)'
;MCVCVCACVRACVRACVRACVRACVRVCVCVQDLLLQVCVRLVLLAPRHPHATPLLEKLHWLPISERIKYKVACMCFSAINGSGPAYLSELLHVYSPSRTLRSSSDTRMLEIQQYKRKTHCFRTFSCFGPHIWNSLPQDLRHCSTLSSFKAKLKTFLFSQYFHPN
;
A
#
# COMPACT_ATOMS: atom_id res chain seq x y z
N MET A 1 -3.95 -44.67 14.85
CA MET A 1 -3.71 -44.26 13.44
C MET A 1 -4.59 -43.11 12.92
N CYS A 2 -5.51 -42.50 13.69
CA CYS A 2 -6.41 -41.43 13.20
C CYS A 2 -5.87 -39.97 13.33
N VAL A 3 -4.81 -39.75 14.11
CA VAL A 3 -4.32 -38.37 14.38
C VAL A 3 -3.50 -37.81 13.22
N CYS A 4 -2.77 -38.65 12.48
CA CYS A 4 -1.97 -38.23 11.32
C CYS A 4 -2.81 -37.76 10.11
N VAL A 5 -3.94 -38.39 9.86
CA VAL A 5 -4.81 -38.05 8.71
C VAL A 5 -5.44 -36.68 8.92
N CYS A 6 -5.88 -36.34 10.14
CA CYS A 6 -6.45 -35.04 10.47
C CYS A 6 -5.45 -33.87 10.31
N ALA A 7 -4.18 -34.08 10.65
CA ALA A 7 -3.13 -33.07 10.48
C ALA A 7 -2.83 -32.79 8.99
N CYS A 8 -2.74 -33.84 8.18
CA CYS A 8 -2.54 -33.71 6.73
C CYS A 8 -3.72 -33.03 6.04
N VAL A 9 -4.95 -33.37 6.37
CA VAL A 9 -6.16 -32.74 5.79
C VAL A 9 -6.23 -31.26 6.17
N ARG A 10 -5.96 -30.90 7.43
CA ARG A 10 -5.91 -29.49 7.87
C ARG A 10 -4.80 -28.70 7.19
N ALA A 11 -3.64 -29.31 6.97
CA ALA A 11 -2.53 -28.68 6.25
C ALA A 11 -2.87 -28.48 4.77
N CYS A 12 -3.46 -29.48 4.10
CA CYS A 12 -3.91 -29.38 2.72
C CYS A 12 -5.02 -28.33 2.54
N VAL A 13 -6.03 -28.30 3.41
CA VAL A 13 -7.11 -27.31 3.35
C VAL A 13 -6.57 -25.90 3.56
N ARG A 14 -5.66 -25.70 4.54
CA ARG A 14 -5.03 -24.39 4.75
C ARG A 14 -4.16 -23.95 3.57
N ALA A 15 -3.45 -24.87 2.93
CA ALA A 15 -2.65 -24.61 1.75
C ALA A 15 -3.53 -24.26 0.54
N CYS A 16 -4.60 -25.01 0.30
CA CYS A 16 -5.59 -24.73 -0.75
C CYS A 16 -6.29 -23.39 -0.54
N VAL A 17 -6.80 -23.11 0.67
CA VAL A 17 -7.45 -21.83 0.96
C VAL A 17 -6.48 -20.66 0.76
N ARG A 18 -5.24 -20.79 1.22
CA ARG A 18 -4.21 -19.75 1.00
C ARG A 18 -3.88 -19.56 -0.48
N ALA A 19 -3.81 -20.62 -1.25
CA ALA A 19 -3.56 -20.56 -2.70
C ALA A 19 -4.75 -19.91 -3.42
N CYS A 20 -5.98 -20.29 -3.09
CA CYS A 20 -7.20 -19.71 -3.64
C CYS A 20 -7.34 -18.22 -3.29
N VAL A 21 -7.10 -17.82 -2.04
CA VAL A 21 -7.12 -16.40 -1.64
C VAL A 21 -6.05 -15.60 -2.38
N ARG A 22 -4.83 -16.17 -2.54
CA ARG A 22 -3.77 -15.51 -3.32
C ARG A 22 -4.15 -15.34 -4.80
N ALA A 23 -4.72 -16.36 -5.40
CA ALA A 23 -5.19 -16.31 -6.78
C ALA A 23 -6.33 -15.30 -6.91
N CYS A 24 -7.32 -15.32 -6.02
CA CYS A 24 -8.44 -14.36 -5.99
C CYS A 24 -7.97 -12.91 -5.87
N VAL A 25 -7.02 -12.61 -4.96
CA VAL A 25 -6.50 -11.25 -4.80
C VAL A 25 -5.75 -10.79 -6.05
N ARG A 26 -4.93 -11.66 -6.67
CA ARG A 26 -4.25 -11.33 -7.92
C ARG A 26 -5.23 -11.11 -9.06
N VAL A 27 -6.21 -11.98 -9.21
CA VAL A 27 -7.27 -11.85 -10.22
C VAL A 27 -8.07 -10.57 -9.99
N CYS A 28 -8.40 -10.24 -8.74
CA CYS A 28 -9.13 -9.03 -8.39
C CYS A 28 -8.34 -7.75 -8.79
N VAL A 29 -7.03 -7.71 -8.51
CA VAL A 29 -6.18 -6.57 -8.92
C VAL A 29 -6.07 -6.49 -10.45
N CYS A 30 -5.83 -7.62 -11.12
CA CYS A 30 -5.78 -7.66 -12.60
C CYS A 30 -7.10 -7.23 -13.23
N VAL A 31 -8.24 -7.65 -12.68
CA VAL A 31 -9.57 -7.23 -13.16
C VAL A 31 -9.78 -5.74 -12.95
N GLN A 32 -9.36 -5.19 -11.80
CA GLN A 32 -9.45 -3.76 -11.54
C GLN A 32 -8.57 -2.93 -12.48
N ASP A 33 -7.35 -3.39 -12.77
CA ASP A 33 -6.48 -2.75 -13.76
C ASP A 33 -7.10 -2.77 -15.16
N LEU A 34 -7.67 -3.92 -15.56
CA LEU A 34 -8.34 -4.06 -16.85
C LEU A 34 -9.57 -3.13 -16.93
N LEU A 35 -10.40 -3.09 -15.89
CA LEU A 35 -11.56 -2.19 -15.83
C LEU A 35 -11.13 -0.73 -15.90
N LEU A 36 -10.08 -0.33 -15.18
CA LEU A 36 -9.53 1.01 -15.23
C LEU A 36 -9.09 1.37 -16.65
N GLN A 37 -8.39 0.47 -17.34
CA GLN A 37 -7.97 0.66 -18.72
C GLN A 37 -9.15 0.80 -19.69
N VAL A 38 -10.19 0.00 -19.51
CA VAL A 38 -11.42 0.11 -20.31
C VAL A 38 -12.12 1.45 -20.06
N CYS A 39 -12.29 1.82 -18.79
CA CYS A 39 -12.93 3.10 -18.42
C CYS A 39 -12.19 4.31 -19.01
N VAL A 40 -10.86 4.33 -18.92
CA VAL A 40 -10.04 5.43 -19.46
C VAL A 40 -10.21 5.55 -20.99
N ARG A 41 -10.23 4.42 -21.70
CA ARG A 41 -10.45 4.44 -23.17
C ARG A 41 -11.85 4.89 -23.54
N LEU A 42 -12.87 4.48 -22.79
CA LEU A 42 -14.24 4.93 -23.01
C LEU A 42 -14.39 6.44 -22.79
N VAL A 43 -13.80 6.96 -21.72
CA VAL A 43 -13.86 8.40 -21.40
C VAL A 43 -13.18 9.25 -22.47
N LEU A 44 -12.03 8.78 -22.99
CA LEU A 44 -11.26 9.51 -23.99
C LEU A 44 -11.59 9.12 -25.44
N LEU A 45 -12.56 8.21 -25.65
CA LEU A 45 -12.89 7.64 -26.98
C LEU A 45 -11.65 7.13 -27.73
N ALA A 46 -10.68 6.61 -27.01
CA ALA A 46 -9.38 6.21 -27.54
C ALA A 46 -9.45 4.80 -28.17
N PRO A 47 -8.75 4.55 -29.28
CA PRO A 47 -8.71 3.23 -29.91
C PRO A 47 -8.04 2.18 -29.00
N ARG A 48 -8.26 0.88 -29.29
CA ARG A 48 -7.81 -0.23 -28.44
C ARG A 48 -6.28 -0.39 -28.32
N HIS A 49 -5.51 0.14 -29.24
CA HIS A 49 -4.06 -0.13 -29.39
C HIS A 49 -3.09 0.73 -28.55
N PRO A 50 -3.36 2.01 -28.16
CA PRO A 50 -2.41 2.76 -27.36
C PRO A 50 -2.30 2.21 -25.92
N HIS A 51 -1.07 2.28 -25.37
CA HIS A 51 -0.84 1.98 -23.95
C HIS A 51 -1.76 2.83 -23.07
N ALA A 52 -2.26 2.24 -21.98
CA ALA A 52 -3.16 2.94 -21.08
C ALA A 52 -2.46 4.05 -20.25
N THR A 53 -1.14 3.96 -20.08
CA THR A 53 -0.35 4.90 -19.27
C THR A 53 -0.52 6.37 -19.69
N PRO A 54 -0.33 6.76 -20.98
CA PRO A 54 -0.52 8.16 -21.39
C PRO A 54 -1.98 8.63 -21.29
N LEU A 55 -2.93 7.71 -21.35
CA LEU A 55 -4.35 8.03 -21.17
C LEU A 55 -4.68 8.30 -19.70
N LEU A 56 -4.08 7.54 -18.77
CA LEU A 56 -4.20 7.76 -17.33
C LEU A 56 -3.59 9.11 -16.94
N GLU A 57 -2.46 9.47 -17.53
CA GLU A 57 -1.79 10.74 -17.33
C GLU A 57 -2.68 11.92 -17.72
N LYS A 58 -3.28 11.90 -18.92
CA LYS A 58 -4.22 12.92 -19.40
C LYS A 58 -5.42 13.13 -18.48
N LEU A 59 -5.93 12.06 -17.86
CA LEU A 59 -7.06 12.13 -16.94
C LEU A 59 -6.62 12.43 -15.48
N HIS A 60 -5.33 12.55 -15.21
CA HIS A 60 -4.78 12.67 -13.84
C HIS A 60 -5.23 11.52 -12.93
N TRP A 61 -5.32 10.31 -13.49
CA TRP A 61 -5.70 9.11 -12.78
C TRP A 61 -4.49 8.28 -12.40
N LEU A 62 -4.42 7.94 -11.11
CA LEU A 62 -3.38 7.04 -10.61
C LEU A 62 -3.66 5.59 -10.99
N PRO A 63 -2.65 4.81 -11.39
CA PRO A 63 -2.77 3.37 -11.57
C PRO A 63 -3.10 2.67 -10.23
N ILE A 64 -3.60 1.44 -10.30
CA ILE A 64 -4.07 0.71 -9.12
C ILE A 64 -2.99 0.53 -8.06
N SER A 65 -1.74 0.25 -8.47
CA SER A 65 -0.60 0.15 -7.55
C SER A 65 -0.43 1.41 -6.70
N GLU A 66 -0.48 2.57 -7.33
CA GLU A 66 -0.30 3.86 -6.66
C GLU A 66 -1.53 4.25 -5.82
N ARG A 67 -2.74 3.84 -6.25
CA ARG A 67 -3.95 3.99 -5.42
C ARG A 67 -3.88 3.17 -4.14
N ILE A 68 -3.29 1.97 -4.18
CA ILE A 68 -3.06 1.15 -2.98
C ILE A 68 -2.10 1.87 -2.04
N LYS A 69 -0.96 2.35 -2.54
CA LYS A 69 -0.01 3.14 -1.74
C LYS A 69 -0.67 4.37 -1.14
N TYR A 70 -1.44 5.10 -1.93
CA TYR A 70 -2.19 6.27 -1.49
C TYR A 70 -3.13 5.94 -0.32
N LYS A 71 -3.95 4.89 -0.44
CA LYS A 71 -4.88 4.47 0.62
C LYS A 71 -4.16 4.06 1.89
N VAL A 72 -3.11 3.24 1.77
CA VAL A 72 -2.32 2.78 2.93
C VAL A 72 -1.64 3.96 3.63
N ALA A 73 -1.05 4.90 2.88
CA ALA A 73 -0.45 6.11 3.46
C ALA A 73 -1.48 6.98 4.19
N CYS A 74 -2.70 7.12 3.65
CA CYS A 74 -3.79 7.82 4.33
C CYS A 74 -4.22 7.12 5.63
N MET A 75 -4.25 5.78 5.65
CA MET A 75 -4.53 5.01 6.86
C MET A 75 -3.43 5.20 7.92
N CYS A 76 -2.16 5.18 7.52
CA CYS A 76 -1.04 5.45 8.42
C CYS A 76 -1.13 6.87 9.00
N PHE A 77 -1.40 7.89 8.17
CA PHE A 77 -1.57 9.26 8.63
C PHE A 77 -2.70 9.38 9.67
N SER A 78 -3.87 8.77 9.39
CA SER A 78 -5.00 8.79 10.31
C SER A 78 -4.71 8.05 11.62
N ALA A 79 -4.01 6.92 11.56
CA ALA A 79 -3.62 6.14 12.72
C ALA A 79 -2.62 6.89 13.63
N ILE A 80 -1.61 7.55 13.03
CA ILE A 80 -0.60 8.33 13.76
C ILE A 80 -1.23 9.56 14.45
N ASN A 81 -2.17 10.23 13.79
CA ASN A 81 -2.83 11.42 14.32
C ASN A 81 -4.07 11.11 15.18
N GLY A 82 -4.32 9.85 15.51
CA GLY A 82 -5.44 9.44 16.38
C GLY A 82 -6.84 9.64 15.76
N SER A 83 -6.93 9.94 14.46
CA SER A 83 -8.20 10.10 13.75
C SER A 83 -8.69 8.81 13.09
N GLY A 84 -7.91 7.73 13.18
CA GLY A 84 -8.21 6.41 12.65
C GLY A 84 -8.78 5.45 13.70
N PRO A 85 -9.19 4.25 13.28
CA PRO A 85 -9.59 3.19 14.19
C PRO A 85 -8.45 2.77 15.13
N ALA A 86 -8.75 2.53 16.40
CA ALA A 86 -7.76 2.20 17.44
C ALA A 86 -6.90 0.98 17.09
N TYR A 87 -7.49 -0.06 16.50
CA TYR A 87 -6.75 -1.26 16.09
C TYR A 87 -5.65 -1.01 15.04
N LEU A 88 -5.76 0.05 14.24
CA LEU A 88 -4.70 0.44 13.30
C LEU A 88 -3.56 1.17 14.00
N SER A 89 -3.88 1.98 15.01
CA SER A 89 -2.86 2.70 15.80
C SER A 89 -2.00 1.73 16.63
N GLU A 90 -2.60 0.64 17.14
CA GLU A 90 -1.88 -0.41 17.87
C GLU A 90 -0.87 -1.19 17.01
N LEU A 91 -1.08 -1.23 15.69
CA LEU A 91 -0.18 -1.91 14.75
C LEU A 91 1.00 -1.07 14.29
N LEU A 92 0.99 0.23 14.57
CA LEU A 92 2.01 1.18 14.12
C LEU A 92 2.79 1.73 15.31
N HIS A 93 4.08 1.49 15.34
CA HIS A 93 4.98 2.02 16.37
C HIS A 93 5.86 3.11 15.78
N VAL A 94 5.93 4.25 16.48
CA VAL A 94 6.83 5.34 16.10
C VAL A 94 8.26 4.90 16.43
N TYR A 95 9.15 5.06 15.45
CA TYR A 95 10.55 4.74 15.63
C TYR A 95 11.21 5.70 16.61
N SER A 96 11.77 5.14 17.68
CA SER A 96 12.57 5.87 18.66
C SER A 96 14.02 5.40 18.59
N PRO A 97 14.95 6.18 18.04
CA PRO A 97 16.34 5.78 17.93
C PRO A 97 16.98 5.70 19.32
N SER A 98 17.72 4.63 19.60
CA SER A 98 18.46 4.45 20.86
C SER A 98 19.64 5.42 21.02
N ARG A 99 20.09 6.04 19.94
CA ARG A 99 21.14 7.08 19.91
C ARG A 99 20.70 8.23 19.00
N THR A 100 20.88 9.47 19.45
CA THR A 100 20.65 10.67 18.63
C THR A 100 21.75 10.80 17.60
N LEU A 101 21.44 10.47 16.34
CA LEU A 101 22.28 10.72 15.18
C LEU A 101 21.86 12.03 14.53
N ARG A 102 22.74 12.66 13.72
CA ARG A 102 22.40 13.87 12.96
C ARG A 102 21.20 13.68 12.01
N SER A 103 20.94 12.44 11.58
CA SER A 103 19.79 12.06 10.76
C SER A 103 18.53 11.73 11.57
N SER A 104 18.58 11.75 12.91
CA SER A 104 17.45 11.42 13.78
C SER A 104 16.47 12.59 14.01
N SER A 105 16.64 13.70 13.29
CA SER A 105 15.71 14.84 13.32
C SER A 105 14.31 14.54 12.77
N ASP A 106 14.15 13.41 12.05
CA ASP A 106 12.86 12.99 11.52
C ASP A 106 12.08 12.18 12.56
N THR A 107 11.28 12.87 13.34
CA THR A 107 10.54 12.33 14.49
C THR A 107 9.30 11.51 14.12
N ARG A 108 8.92 11.45 12.82
CA ARG A 108 7.71 10.78 12.36
C ARG A 108 7.99 9.51 11.54
N MET A 109 9.13 8.87 11.73
CA MET A 109 9.41 7.56 11.16
C MET A 109 8.66 6.48 11.92
N LEU A 110 8.25 5.43 11.22
CA LEU A 110 7.62 4.25 11.82
C LEU A 110 8.62 3.10 11.89
N GLU A 111 8.52 2.33 12.96
CA GLU A 111 9.31 1.13 13.13
C GLU A 111 8.86 0.05 12.14
N ILE A 112 9.82 -0.52 11.40
CA ILE A 112 9.55 -1.62 10.47
C ILE A 112 9.75 -2.93 11.24
N GLN A 113 8.66 -3.63 11.54
CA GLN A 113 8.71 -4.93 12.19
C GLN A 113 9.41 -5.94 11.28
N GLN A 114 10.45 -6.58 11.83
CA GLN A 114 11.19 -7.63 11.12
C GLN A 114 10.51 -8.98 11.33
N TYR A 115 10.01 -9.59 10.27
CA TYR A 115 9.47 -10.93 10.29
C TYR A 115 10.46 -11.93 9.70
N LYS A 116 10.58 -13.11 10.31
CA LYS A 116 11.45 -14.20 9.83
C LYS A 116 11.16 -14.64 8.38
N ARG A 117 9.95 -14.39 7.86
CA ARG A 117 9.57 -14.69 6.47
C ARG A 117 9.20 -13.42 5.72
N LYS A 118 10.08 -12.95 4.85
CA LYS A 118 9.91 -11.75 4.01
C LYS A 118 8.60 -11.74 3.21
N THR A 119 8.14 -12.92 2.74
CA THR A 119 6.88 -13.06 1.97
C THR A 119 5.62 -12.72 2.75
N HIS A 120 5.61 -12.79 4.08
CA HIS A 120 4.45 -12.41 4.91
C HIS A 120 4.46 -10.94 5.30
N CYS A 121 5.64 -10.34 5.42
CA CYS A 121 5.82 -8.96 5.84
C CYS A 121 5.09 -7.97 4.90
N PHE A 122 5.29 -8.11 3.60
CA PHE A 122 4.68 -7.19 2.61
C PHE A 122 3.17 -7.34 2.41
N ARG A 123 2.49 -8.20 3.17
CA ARG A 123 1.03 -8.39 3.09
C ARG A 123 0.28 -7.94 4.33
N THR A 124 1.00 -7.65 5.40
CA THR A 124 0.42 -7.17 6.66
C THR A 124 0.53 -5.66 6.73
N PHE A 125 -0.50 -5.00 7.23
CA PHE A 125 -0.51 -3.55 7.40
C PHE A 125 0.63 -3.08 8.31
N SER A 126 0.93 -3.83 9.37
CA SER A 126 2.01 -3.54 10.33
C SER A 126 3.42 -3.51 9.73
N CYS A 127 3.60 -4.08 8.54
CA CYS A 127 4.87 -4.07 7.82
C CYS A 127 4.82 -3.17 6.58
N PHE A 128 3.77 -3.33 5.77
CA PHE A 128 3.61 -2.58 4.52
C PHE A 128 3.33 -1.09 4.75
N GLY A 129 2.55 -0.78 5.80
CA GLY A 129 2.26 0.60 6.20
C GLY A 129 3.53 1.41 6.51
N PRO A 130 4.38 0.96 7.46
CA PRO A 130 5.65 1.62 7.76
C PRO A 130 6.59 1.73 6.56
N HIS A 131 6.65 0.72 5.69
CA HIS A 131 7.44 0.79 4.47
C HIS A 131 7.00 1.94 3.55
N ILE A 132 5.70 2.04 3.27
CA ILE A 132 5.17 3.13 2.44
C ILE A 132 5.37 4.46 3.14
N TRP A 133 5.05 4.56 4.44
CA TRP A 133 5.17 5.78 5.21
C TRP A 133 6.59 6.33 5.23
N ASN A 134 7.58 5.48 5.49
CA ASN A 134 8.98 5.87 5.55
C ASN A 134 9.57 6.22 4.18
N SER A 135 8.97 5.75 3.08
CA SER A 135 9.37 6.14 1.72
C SER A 135 8.86 7.52 1.29
N LEU A 136 7.93 8.12 2.06
CA LEU A 136 7.43 9.46 1.77
C LEU A 136 8.43 10.53 2.17
N PRO A 137 8.52 11.66 1.42
CA PRO A 137 9.33 12.80 1.80
C PRO A 137 8.86 13.41 3.14
N GLN A 138 9.77 14.05 3.83
CA GLN A 138 9.54 14.64 5.15
C GLN A 138 8.40 15.65 5.14
N ASP A 139 8.31 16.48 4.11
CA ASP A 139 7.27 17.51 3.94
C ASP A 139 5.85 16.93 3.94
N LEU A 140 5.68 15.70 3.42
CA LEU A 140 4.41 14.99 3.46
C LEU A 140 4.11 14.46 4.85
N ARG A 141 5.09 13.88 5.53
CA ARG A 141 4.91 13.29 6.87
C ARG A 141 4.59 14.34 7.93
N HIS A 142 5.01 15.58 7.74
CA HIS A 142 4.78 16.70 8.66
C HIS A 142 3.52 17.53 8.35
N CYS A 143 2.66 17.08 7.42
CA CYS A 143 1.38 17.75 7.19
C CYS A 143 0.52 17.76 8.47
N SER A 144 -0.17 18.87 8.69
CA SER A 144 -1.05 19.07 9.87
C SER A 144 -2.44 18.47 9.65
N THR A 145 -2.97 18.54 8.44
CA THR A 145 -4.34 18.11 8.14
C THR A 145 -4.39 16.97 7.13
N LEU A 146 -5.38 16.09 7.28
CA LEU A 146 -5.58 14.96 6.36
C LEU A 146 -5.89 15.44 4.93
N SER A 147 -6.61 16.55 4.78
CA SER A 147 -6.94 17.12 3.46
C SER A 147 -5.69 17.59 2.72
N SER A 148 -4.82 18.35 3.40
CA SER A 148 -3.54 18.80 2.85
C SER A 148 -2.62 17.62 2.51
N PHE A 149 -2.54 16.64 3.41
CA PHE A 149 -1.80 15.40 3.17
C PHE A 149 -2.28 14.67 1.92
N LYS A 150 -3.60 14.46 1.79
CA LYS A 150 -4.19 13.78 0.63
C LYS A 150 -3.88 14.48 -0.70
N ALA A 151 -3.98 15.80 -0.74
CA ALA A 151 -3.70 16.59 -1.94
C ALA A 151 -2.23 16.47 -2.36
N LYS A 152 -1.31 16.74 -1.43
CA LYS A 152 0.14 16.64 -1.67
C LYS A 152 0.58 15.21 -2.03
N LEU A 153 0.04 14.20 -1.33
CA LEU A 153 0.35 12.79 -1.59
C LEU A 153 -0.08 12.37 -3.00
N LYS A 154 -1.26 12.80 -3.45
CA LYS A 154 -1.72 12.51 -4.81
C LYS A 154 -0.76 13.09 -5.85
N THR A 155 -0.35 14.34 -5.68
CA THR A 155 0.61 15.01 -6.58
C THR A 155 1.96 14.31 -6.57
N PHE A 156 2.48 13.96 -5.40
CA PHE A 156 3.75 13.25 -5.25
C PHE A 156 3.74 11.89 -5.97
N LEU A 157 2.73 11.05 -5.71
CA LEU A 157 2.61 9.74 -6.36
C LEU A 157 2.41 9.85 -7.87
N PHE A 158 1.71 10.87 -8.32
CA PHE A 158 1.53 11.15 -9.74
C PHE A 158 2.87 11.51 -10.41
N SER A 159 3.61 12.46 -9.85
CA SER A 159 4.93 12.83 -10.36
C SER A 159 5.90 11.67 -10.35
N GLN A 160 5.94 10.89 -9.27
CA GLN A 160 6.84 9.73 -9.14
C GLN A 160 6.55 8.65 -10.19
N TYR A 161 5.29 8.46 -10.58
CA TYR A 161 4.92 7.43 -11.54
C TYR A 161 5.08 7.86 -12.99
N PHE A 162 4.64 9.07 -13.34
CA PHE A 162 4.65 9.56 -14.73
C PHE A 162 5.91 10.34 -15.09
N HIS A 163 6.58 10.95 -14.13
CA HIS A 163 7.79 11.74 -14.31
C HIS A 163 8.89 11.29 -13.33
N PRO A 164 9.37 10.01 -13.44
CA PRO A 164 10.49 9.57 -12.62
C PRO A 164 11.75 10.36 -13.03
N ASN A 165 12.34 11.09 -12.07
CA ASN A 165 13.63 11.75 -12.24
C ASN A 165 14.76 10.73 -12.42
#